data_5fdd77f5e9013157e301cb16aa558492
#
_entry.id   5fdd77f5e9013157e301cb16aa558492
#
_cell.length_a   1.000
_cell.length_b   1.000
_cell.length_c   1.000
_cell.angle_alpha   90.00
_cell.angle_beta   90.00
_cell.angle_gamma   90.00
#
_symmetry.space_group_name_H-M   'P 1'
#
loop_
_entity.id
_entity.type
_entity.pdbx_description
1 polymer ?
#
loop_
_entity_poly.entity_id
_entity_poly.type
_entity_poly.pdbx_seq_one_letter_code
_entity_poly.pdbx_strand_id
1 'polypeptide(L)'
;MELDNNAHSVFLMHYHLVLVVKYRRKVFDDHISDRAKEIFEYISPKYNITLQEWNHDKDYVHILFKAHPNTEISKLINTYKSASSRLLKKEFPQIRQKLWKEHF
;
A
#
# COMPACT_ATOMS: atom_id res chain seq x y z
N MET A 1 14.60 12.99 -27.64
CA MET A 1 14.78 12.71 -27.03
C MET A 1 14.81 12.36 -26.65
N GLU A 2 14.80 12.45 -26.81
CA GLU A 2 14.84 12.13 -26.07
C GLU A 2 15.17 11.39 -25.58
N LEU A 3 15.56 11.02 -25.78
CA LEU A 3 15.92 10.31 -24.98
C LEU A 3 16.59 10.15 -24.56
N ASP A 4 16.75 10.41 -24.64
CA ASP A 4 17.26 10.29 -23.90
C ASP A 4 17.36 10.19 -23.34
N ASN A 5 17.23 10.34 -23.79
CA ASN A 5 17.13 10.29 -22.91
C ASN A 5 17.28 9.57 -22.35
N ASN A 6 17.75 9.14 -22.82
CA ASN A 6 17.88 8.37 -22.02
C ASN A 6 18.45 8.12 -21.00
N ALA A 7 19.29 8.27 -21.45
CA ALA A 7 19.94 8.35 -20.17
C ALA A 7 19.02 8.90 -19.12
N HIS A 8 18.11 9.57 -19.54
CA HIS A 8 17.08 10.10 -18.66
C HIS A 8 15.81 9.32 -18.76
N SER A 9 15.85 8.25 -19.48
CA SER A 9 14.67 7.44 -19.51
C SER A 9 14.55 6.82 -18.17
N VAL A 10 13.50 7.15 -17.53
CA VAL A 10 13.22 6.60 -16.23
C VAL A 10 12.38 5.37 -16.45
N PHE A 11 12.94 4.22 -16.12
CA PHE A 11 12.11 3.05 -16.05
C PHE A 11 11.24 3.18 -14.85
N LEU A 12 9.96 2.93 -15.00
CA LEU A 12 9.12 2.74 -13.85
C LEU A 12 9.00 1.25 -13.62
N MET A 13 9.31 0.83 -12.42
CA MET A 13 9.18 -0.57 -12.06
C MET A 13 7.80 -0.81 -11.50
N HIS A 14 7.22 -1.94 -11.90
CA HIS A 14 5.89 -2.31 -11.46
C HIS A 14 6.00 -3.29 -10.31
N TYR A 15 5.26 -3.03 -9.24
CA TYR A 15 5.27 -3.89 -8.07
C TYR A 15 3.88 -4.36 -7.75
N HIS A 16 3.80 -5.60 -7.32
CA HIS A 16 2.56 -6.19 -6.85
C HIS A 16 2.75 -6.53 -5.37
N LEU A 17 2.13 -5.74 -4.53
CA LEU A 17 2.24 -5.91 -3.08
C LEU A 17 0.98 -6.57 -2.57
N VAL A 18 1.16 -7.60 -1.75
CA VAL A 18 0.05 -8.26 -1.09
C VAL A 18 0.23 -8.05 0.41
N LEU A 19 -0.76 -7.43 1.03
CA LEU A 19 -0.77 -7.27 2.47
C LEU A 19 -1.88 -8.13 3.03
N VAL A 20 -1.53 -8.98 4.00
CA VAL A 20 -2.48 -9.91 4.59
C VAL A 20 -2.99 -9.35 5.89
N VAL A 21 -4.31 -9.38 6.06
CA VAL A 21 -4.95 -8.95 7.29
C VAL A 21 -4.70 -10.00 8.36
N LYS A 22 -4.26 -9.57 9.53
CA LYS A 22 -3.80 -10.47 10.58
C LYS A 22 -4.88 -11.41 11.09
N TYR A 23 -6.09 -10.94 11.17
CA TYR A 23 -7.20 -11.77 11.65
C TYR A 23 -8.13 -12.04 10.50
N ARG A 24 -8.33 -13.31 10.21
CA ARG A 24 -9.21 -13.73 9.12
C ARG A 24 -10.66 -13.61 9.53
N ARG A 25 -11.03 -12.49 10.10
CA ARG A 25 -12.41 -12.21 10.39
C ARG A 25 -12.93 -11.31 9.28
N LYS A 26 -14.23 -11.36 9.08
CA LYS A 26 -14.86 -10.55 8.04
C LYS A 26 -14.93 -9.09 8.48
N VAL A 27 -13.79 -8.56 8.95
CA VAL A 27 -13.76 -7.17 9.38
C VAL A 27 -13.25 -6.24 8.27
N PHE A 28 -12.55 -6.82 7.29
CA PHE A 28 -12.00 -6.01 6.22
C PHE A 28 -13.03 -5.92 5.08
N ASP A 29 -13.96 -5.00 5.22
CA ASP A 29 -15.02 -4.78 4.24
C ASP A 29 -14.66 -3.64 3.29
N ASP A 30 -15.63 -3.26 2.45
CA ASP A 30 -15.42 -2.23 1.46
C ASP A 30 -15.11 -0.88 2.08
N HIS A 31 -15.73 -0.54 3.20
CA HIS A 31 -15.48 0.74 3.87
C HIS A 31 -14.05 0.83 4.37
N ILE A 32 -13.59 -0.24 5.00
CA ILE A 32 -12.23 -0.29 5.53
C ILE A 32 -11.24 -0.29 4.37
N SER A 33 -11.55 -1.03 3.31
CA SER A 33 -10.70 -1.06 2.13
C SER A 33 -10.58 0.32 1.48
N ASP A 34 -11.71 1.01 1.33
CA ASP A 34 -11.70 2.35 0.72
C ASP A 34 -10.82 3.29 1.52
N ARG A 35 -10.93 3.23 2.84
CA ARG A 35 -10.13 4.10 3.69
C ARG A 35 -8.66 3.70 3.64
N ALA A 36 -8.38 2.40 3.62
CA ALA A 36 -7.01 1.90 3.50
C ALA A 36 -6.36 2.38 2.20
N LYS A 37 -7.15 2.41 1.12
CA LYS A 37 -6.67 2.90 -0.17
C LYS A 37 -6.37 4.40 -0.11
N GLU A 38 -7.24 5.18 0.52
CA GLU A 38 -7.00 6.61 0.68
C GLU A 38 -5.70 6.89 1.42
N ILE A 39 -5.43 6.11 2.46
CA ILE A 39 -4.20 6.28 3.23
C ILE A 39 -2.99 5.96 2.34
N PHE A 40 -3.09 4.92 1.53
CA PHE A 40 -2.01 4.58 0.61
C PHE A 40 -1.78 5.72 -0.39
N GLU A 41 -2.85 6.27 -0.93
CA GLU A 41 -2.77 7.37 -1.89
C GLU A 41 -2.22 8.65 -1.28
N TYR A 42 -2.41 8.82 0.02
CA TYR A 42 -1.87 9.96 0.72
C TYR A 42 -0.36 9.83 0.93
N ILE A 43 0.09 8.62 1.24
CA ILE A 43 1.50 8.38 1.56
C ILE A 43 2.35 8.20 0.30
N SER A 44 1.82 7.54 -0.73
CA SER A 44 2.61 7.12 -1.88
C SER A 44 3.33 8.24 -2.62
N PRO A 45 2.76 9.47 -2.78
CA PRO A 45 3.49 10.52 -3.48
C PRO A 45 4.80 10.90 -2.81
N LYS A 46 4.90 10.72 -1.50
CA LYS A 46 6.12 11.05 -0.77
C LYS A 46 7.28 10.13 -1.17
N TYR A 47 6.96 9.00 -1.76
CA TYR A 47 7.96 8.01 -2.19
C TYR A 47 8.00 7.88 -3.71
N ASN A 48 7.39 8.82 -4.43
CA ASN A 48 7.35 8.79 -5.90
C ASN A 48 6.71 7.51 -6.41
N ILE A 49 5.61 7.13 -5.79
CA ILE A 49 4.88 5.92 -6.14
C ILE A 49 3.52 6.31 -6.69
N THR A 50 3.11 5.62 -7.75
CA THR A 50 1.82 5.82 -8.37
C THR A 50 1.01 4.54 -8.26
N LEU A 51 -0.13 4.64 -7.57
CA LEU A 51 -1.04 3.51 -7.45
C LEU A 51 -1.71 3.25 -8.78
N GLN A 52 -1.72 1.99 -9.21
CA GLN A 52 -2.37 1.59 -10.45
C GLN A 52 -3.66 0.82 -10.20
N GLU A 53 -3.59 -0.17 -9.32
CA GLU A 53 -4.76 -1.00 -9.00
C GLU A 53 -4.81 -1.30 -7.53
N TRP A 54 -6.02 -1.38 -7.04
CA TRP A 54 -6.28 -1.72 -5.64
C TRP A 54 -7.42 -2.72 -5.62
N ASN A 55 -7.14 -3.91 -5.14
CA ASN A 55 -8.15 -4.95 -5.01
C ASN A 55 -8.04 -5.56 -3.63
N HIS A 56 -9.15 -6.01 -3.10
CA HIS A 56 -9.13 -6.61 -1.78
C HIS A 56 -10.06 -7.80 -1.69
N ASP A 57 -9.79 -8.64 -0.73
CA ASP A 57 -10.69 -9.69 -0.31
C ASP A 57 -10.85 -9.56 1.20
N LYS A 58 -11.43 -10.55 1.85
CA LYS A 58 -11.72 -10.50 3.28
C LYS A 58 -10.46 -10.41 4.13
N ASP A 59 -9.39 -11.01 3.67
CA ASP A 59 -8.17 -11.17 4.48
C ASP A 59 -6.90 -10.68 3.80
N TYR A 60 -7.01 -10.03 2.65
CA TYR A 60 -5.82 -9.45 2.04
C TYR A 60 -6.16 -8.31 1.09
N VAL A 61 -5.14 -7.52 0.78
CA VAL A 61 -5.22 -6.42 -0.18
C VAL A 61 -4.14 -6.65 -1.22
N HIS A 62 -4.51 -6.50 -2.49
CA HIS A 62 -3.58 -6.52 -3.62
C HIS A 62 -3.39 -5.10 -4.10
N ILE A 63 -2.15 -4.65 -4.12
CA ILE A 63 -1.81 -3.29 -4.52
C ILE A 63 -0.83 -3.36 -5.68
N LEU A 64 -1.23 -2.84 -6.83
CA LEU A 64 -0.33 -2.74 -7.97
C LEU A 64 0.09 -1.29 -8.10
N PHE A 65 1.40 -1.04 -8.10
CA PHE A 65 1.89 0.32 -8.18
C PHE A 65 3.17 0.41 -9.00
N LYS A 66 3.47 1.62 -9.46
CA LYS A 66 4.70 1.93 -10.15
C LYS A 66 5.63 2.70 -9.23
N ALA A 67 6.90 2.43 -9.35
CA ALA A 67 7.91 3.12 -8.56
C ALA A 67 9.18 3.31 -9.37
N HIS A 68 9.95 4.31 -8.98
CA HIS A 68 11.27 4.53 -9.57
C HIS A 68 12.25 3.50 -9.01
N PRO A 69 13.30 3.15 -9.77
CA PRO A 69 14.25 2.13 -9.31
C PRO A 69 14.90 2.45 -7.96
N ASN A 70 15.07 3.72 -7.65
CA ASN A 70 15.71 4.12 -6.41
C ASN A 70 14.73 4.41 -5.28
N THR A 71 13.46 4.05 -5.45
CA THR A 71 12.48 4.23 -4.40
C THR A 71 12.74 3.25 -3.26
N GLU A 72 12.66 3.75 -2.03
CA GLU A 72 12.83 2.90 -0.86
C GLU A 72 11.54 2.17 -0.55
N ILE A 73 11.33 1.05 -1.23
CA ILE A 73 10.08 0.30 -1.15
C ILE A 73 9.81 -0.21 0.27
N SER A 74 10.82 -0.73 0.93
CA SER A 74 10.66 -1.24 2.30
C SER A 74 10.20 -0.15 3.24
N LYS A 75 10.74 1.05 3.06
CA LYS A 75 10.37 2.19 3.90
C LYS A 75 8.92 2.59 3.66
N LEU A 76 8.52 2.61 2.40
CA LEU A 76 7.12 2.88 2.07
C LEU A 76 6.20 1.87 2.73
N ILE A 77 6.52 0.59 2.59
CA ILE A 77 5.67 -0.48 3.11
C ILE A 77 5.54 -0.37 4.63
N ASN A 78 6.66 -0.17 5.31
CA ASN A 78 6.65 -0.06 6.77
C ASN A 78 5.88 1.17 7.23
N THR A 79 6.08 2.29 6.56
CA THR A 79 5.35 3.52 6.88
C THR A 79 3.85 3.33 6.67
N TYR A 80 3.48 2.73 5.55
CA TYR A 80 2.08 2.50 5.26
C TYR A 80 1.44 1.54 6.27
N LYS A 81 2.11 0.44 6.59
CA LYS A 81 1.56 -0.53 7.53
C LYS A 81 1.34 0.10 8.90
N SER A 82 2.29 0.89 9.37
CA SER A 82 2.15 1.56 10.67
C SER A 82 1.04 2.59 10.66
N ALA A 83 1.04 3.45 9.68
CA ALA A 83 0.06 4.54 9.62
C ALA A 83 -1.35 4.00 9.40
N SER A 84 -1.52 3.07 8.47
CA SER A 84 -2.84 2.54 8.18
C SER A 84 -3.39 1.74 9.36
N SER A 85 -2.55 0.95 10.00
CA SER A 85 -3.00 0.18 11.16
C SER A 85 -3.50 1.11 12.27
N ARG A 86 -2.74 2.17 12.55
CA ARG A 86 -3.11 3.12 13.60
C ARG A 86 -4.41 3.85 13.26
N LEU A 87 -4.51 4.35 12.04
CA LEU A 87 -5.68 5.14 11.65
C LEU A 87 -6.93 4.28 11.52
N LEU A 88 -6.80 3.10 10.94
CA LEU A 88 -7.95 2.22 10.77
C LEU A 88 -8.46 1.70 12.10
N LYS A 89 -7.55 1.40 13.03
CA LYS A 89 -7.98 1.00 14.38
C LYS A 89 -8.74 2.11 15.08
N LYS A 90 -8.33 3.34 14.87
CA LYS A 90 -9.00 4.49 15.49
C LYS A 90 -10.38 4.73 14.88
N GLU A 91 -10.49 4.57 13.57
CA GLU A 91 -11.73 4.88 12.86
C GLU A 91 -12.73 3.73 12.85
N PHE A 92 -12.24 2.50 12.97
CA PHE A 92 -13.08 1.31 12.92
C PHE A 92 -12.85 0.48 14.19
N PRO A 93 -13.70 0.69 15.20
CA PRO A 93 -13.50 0.04 16.52
C PRO A 93 -13.45 -1.48 16.49
N GLN A 94 -14.00 -2.11 15.46
CA GLN A 94 -13.96 -3.57 15.34
C GLN A 94 -12.54 -4.08 15.09
N ILE A 95 -11.63 -3.19 14.63
CA ILE A 95 -10.22 -3.54 14.48
C ILE A 95 -9.54 -3.26 15.81
N ARG A 96 -9.24 -4.30 16.57
CA ARG A 96 -8.74 -4.15 17.94
C ARG A 96 -7.25 -4.32 18.07
N GLN A 97 -6.61 -4.91 17.06
CA GLN A 97 -5.20 -5.23 17.13
C GLN A 97 -4.54 -4.81 15.84
N LYS A 98 -3.22 -5.05 15.77
CA LYS A 98 -2.45 -4.74 14.58
C LYS A 98 -3.12 -5.34 13.36
N LEU A 99 -3.40 -4.51 12.38
CA LEU A 99 -4.20 -4.92 11.22
C LEU A 99 -3.48 -5.90 10.31
N TRP A 100 -2.22 -5.60 10.01
CA TRP A 100 -1.50 -6.36 9.00
C TRP A 100 -0.65 -7.45 9.60
N LYS A 101 -0.69 -8.59 8.94
CA LYS A 101 0.17 -9.69 9.31
C LYS A 101 1.60 -9.35 8.95
N GLU A 102 2.52 -9.69 9.81
CA GLU A 102 3.93 -9.50 9.49
C GLU A 102 4.43 -10.67 8.68
N HIS A 103 5.21 -10.34 7.66
CA HIS A 103 5.83 -11.32 6.82
C HIS A 103 7.31 -11.24 7.00
N PHE A 104 7.89 -12.30 6.81
CA PHE A 104 9.29 -12.66 6.89
C PHE A 104 9.66 -13.26 8.15
#